data_7eaae220a9b813719427494b71d9fcf8
#
_entry.id   7eaae220a9b813719427494b71d9fcf8
#
_cell.length_a   1.000
_cell.length_b   1.000
_cell.length_c   1.000
_cell.angle_alpha   90.00
_cell.angle_beta   90.00
_cell.angle_gamma   90.00
#
_symmetry.space_group_name_H-M   'P 1'
#
loop_
_entity.id
_entity.type
_entity.pdbx_description
1 polymer ?
#
loop_
_entity_poly.entity_id
_entity_poly.type
_entity_poly.pdbx_seq_one_letter_code
_entity_poly.pdbx_strand_id
1 'polypeptide(L)'
;MNDLDFRVVGMTDQIECYVASKYDRLRINEYMIVEDIKQGDILCQVTETHSVNEFMESNTADSYITKEQILKLQAVGYNISEGIKYIYKLRVMDDPAFAIEAGSTVRKPKFDEIKHLFYSGTIDKSLEIGIIKNTEEIYKTCPEEYKNLLKIMDSNQKVHDQEELVYLFNYYNMIEYPHIGIFGGSGSGKSYGLRVVIEELMKKSVPTIVFDPHNQMVFKDRTLENYGIDFSDKFEVLKVGEDLGINFPDLNRYELISLIETQGELTESMKSAYEAILDKDSITQSSANAFLDYLTTISKALSDKEDDATGYYERFSQLVNVDSLQAVIRRFNRLLNTDIFLNTSQKLFEALKDGKTVIIQGTQKMLNLYASYAVNSCYRKRRRYVDAMTSEYFPIICMVFDEAHNFCGSDQISVTRRIIKEIAQEGRKYGVFLILASQRMAAIEQTTIAQLSTKFIFRISTEKDLEAIRKETDLSSEEIRRLPYLSNGDVFISQAQIGKTLFARIRLAYTT
;
A
#
# COMPACT_ATOMS: atom_id res chain seq x y z
N MET A 1 38.48 -16.53 12.03
CA MET A 1 37.72 -15.67 11.11
C MET A 1 38.28 -15.95 9.73
N ASN A 2 37.53 -16.59 8.83
CA ASN A 2 38.04 -16.70 7.46
C ASN A 2 37.95 -15.31 6.85
N ASP A 3 39.09 -14.74 6.45
CA ASP A 3 39.13 -13.51 5.67
C ASP A 3 38.39 -13.80 4.35
N LEU A 4 37.24 -13.19 4.21
CA LEU A 4 36.48 -13.23 2.95
C LEU A 4 37.32 -12.55 1.89
N ASP A 5 37.69 -13.25 0.82
CA ASP A 5 38.55 -12.70 -0.23
C ASP A 5 37.76 -11.93 -1.29
N PHE A 6 37.01 -10.90 -0.86
CA PHE A 6 36.33 -9.99 -1.74
C PHE A 6 37.17 -8.73 -1.98
N ARG A 7 37.31 -8.36 -3.27
CA ARG A 7 38.03 -7.16 -3.69
C ARG A 7 37.27 -6.37 -4.72
N VAL A 8 37.29 -5.05 -4.60
CA VAL A 8 36.80 -4.14 -5.64
C VAL A 8 37.64 -4.28 -6.90
N VAL A 9 37.05 -4.46 -8.05
CA VAL A 9 37.71 -4.70 -9.34
C VAL A 9 37.14 -3.82 -10.45
N GLY A 10 37.96 -3.53 -11.48
CA GLY A 10 37.56 -2.81 -12.66
C GLY A 10 37.34 -1.31 -12.46
N MET A 11 36.45 -0.73 -13.26
CA MET A 11 36.06 0.67 -13.14
C MET A 11 34.98 0.82 -12.07
N THR A 12 35.08 1.88 -11.29
CA THR A 12 34.17 2.22 -10.21
C THR A 12 33.69 3.66 -10.36
N ASP A 13 32.56 3.96 -9.73
CA ASP A 13 32.07 5.33 -9.59
C ASP A 13 31.53 5.56 -8.16
N GLN A 14 30.76 6.62 -7.94
CA GLN A 14 30.12 6.94 -6.66
C GLN A 14 28.80 6.19 -6.43
N ILE A 15 28.27 5.55 -7.46
CA ILE A 15 26.93 4.93 -7.44
C ILE A 15 27.03 3.42 -7.40
N GLU A 16 28.04 2.85 -8.11
CA GLU A 16 28.22 1.42 -8.24
C GLU A 16 29.69 1.00 -8.33
N CYS A 17 29.98 -0.22 -7.90
CA CYS A 17 31.28 -0.84 -8.08
C CYS A 17 31.12 -2.34 -8.37
N TYR A 18 32.19 -2.95 -8.90
CA TYR A 18 32.28 -4.39 -9.08
C TYR A 18 33.21 -5.02 -8.07
N VAL A 19 32.79 -6.17 -7.55
CA VAL A 19 33.56 -6.93 -6.56
C VAL A 19 33.77 -8.33 -7.09
N ALA A 20 34.96 -8.86 -6.94
CA ALA A 20 35.26 -10.24 -7.30
C ALA A 20 35.68 -11.06 -6.10
N SER A 21 35.31 -12.35 -6.12
CA SER A 21 35.81 -13.37 -5.20
C SER A 21 36.08 -14.67 -5.95
N LYS A 22 37.03 -15.46 -5.43
CA LYS A 22 37.41 -16.77 -5.97
C LYS A 22 36.63 -17.90 -5.28
N TYR A 23 36.29 -17.74 -4.03
CA TYR A 23 35.73 -18.83 -3.21
C TYR A 23 34.34 -18.51 -2.64
N ASP A 24 34.13 -17.30 -2.20
CA ASP A 24 32.92 -16.90 -1.50
C ASP A 24 31.82 -16.43 -2.45
N ARG A 25 30.58 -16.80 -2.14
CA ARG A 25 29.40 -16.46 -2.93
C ARG A 25 28.51 -15.48 -2.21
N LEU A 26 28.05 -14.48 -2.94
CA LEU A 26 27.04 -13.52 -2.49
C LEU A 26 25.70 -13.77 -3.19
N ARG A 27 24.63 -13.45 -2.49
CA ARG A 27 23.27 -13.45 -3.05
C ARG A 27 22.83 -12.02 -3.38
N ILE A 28 21.99 -11.86 -4.35
CA ILE A 28 21.37 -10.57 -4.66
C ILE A 28 20.63 -10.06 -3.43
N ASN A 29 20.71 -8.76 -3.16
CA ASN A 29 20.20 -8.06 -2.00
C ASN A 29 20.95 -8.33 -0.68
N GLU A 30 22.09 -9.01 -0.66
CA GLU A 30 22.98 -8.97 0.49
C GLU A 30 23.64 -7.60 0.64
N TYR A 31 23.98 -7.25 1.88
CA TYR A 31 24.65 -6.00 2.22
C TYR A 31 26.13 -6.24 2.48
N MET A 32 26.97 -5.32 2.02
CA MET A 32 28.42 -5.40 2.12
C MET A 32 28.98 -4.03 2.53
N ILE A 33 30.10 -4.03 3.22
CA ILE A 33 30.91 -2.83 3.50
C ILE A 33 32.14 -2.89 2.61
N VAL A 34 32.36 -1.84 1.85
CA VAL A 34 33.62 -1.60 1.13
C VAL A 34 34.50 -0.73 2.01
N GLU A 35 35.70 -1.23 2.37
CA GLU A 35 36.66 -0.52 3.19
C GLU A 35 37.56 0.31 2.26
N ASP A 36 37.08 1.51 1.89
CA ASP A 36 37.87 2.44 1.05
C ASP A 36 38.95 3.11 1.87
N ILE A 37 40.18 3.08 1.36
CA ILE A 37 41.38 3.56 2.10
C ILE A 37 41.27 5.05 2.42
N LYS A 38 40.63 5.85 1.56
CA LYS A 38 40.57 7.31 1.69
C LYS A 38 39.29 7.82 2.31
N GLN A 39 38.17 7.10 2.08
CA GLN A 39 36.82 7.53 2.47
C GLN A 39 36.27 6.74 3.66
N GLY A 40 36.95 5.63 4.05
CA GLY A 40 36.47 4.75 5.12
C GLY A 40 35.45 3.73 4.65
N ASP A 41 34.59 3.28 5.56
CA ASP A 41 33.59 2.26 5.33
C ASP A 41 32.42 2.80 4.50
N ILE A 42 32.13 2.17 3.38
CA ILE A 42 31.03 2.53 2.46
C ILE A 42 30.08 1.35 2.39
N LEU A 43 28.82 1.60 2.75
CA LEU A 43 27.77 0.58 2.69
C LEU A 43 27.28 0.38 1.27
N CYS A 44 27.19 -0.88 0.85
CA CYS A 44 26.77 -1.29 -0.48
C CYS A 44 25.76 -2.45 -0.41
N GLN A 45 24.99 -2.62 -1.50
CA GLN A 45 24.05 -3.73 -1.67
C GLN A 45 24.34 -4.47 -2.99
N VAL A 46 24.33 -5.79 -2.95
CA VAL A 46 24.52 -6.64 -4.13
C VAL A 46 23.28 -6.55 -5.04
N THR A 47 23.45 -6.11 -6.28
CA THR A 47 22.40 -6.01 -7.29
C THR A 47 22.47 -7.10 -8.34
N GLU A 48 23.69 -7.51 -8.75
CA GLU A 48 23.88 -8.56 -9.74
C GLU A 48 24.95 -9.56 -9.29
N THR A 49 24.80 -10.80 -9.73
CA THR A 49 25.76 -11.88 -9.49
C THR A 49 26.11 -12.58 -10.77
N HIS A 50 27.39 -12.70 -11.07
CA HIS A 50 27.90 -13.38 -12.23
C HIS A 50 28.95 -14.45 -11.86
N SER A 51 29.03 -15.51 -12.64
CA SER A 51 30.08 -16.52 -12.55
C SER A 51 30.80 -16.58 -13.89
N VAL A 52 32.11 -16.40 -13.85
CA VAL A 52 32.97 -16.47 -15.05
C VAL A 52 33.98 -17.57 -14.84
N ASN A 53 34.25 -18.35 -15.88
CA ASN A 53 35.30 -19.34 -15.88
C ASN A 53 36.28 -19.04 -17.02
N GLU A 54 37.54 -18.82 -16.70
CA GLU A 54 38.60 -18.47 -17.67
C GLU A 54 38.74 -19.49 -18.81
N PHE A 55 38.38 -20.76 -18.55
CA PHE A 55 38.45 -21.84 -19.52
C PHE A 55 37.16 -22.00 -20.36
N MET A 56 36.11 -21.20 -20.06
CA MET A 56 34.77 -21.32 -20.67
C MET A 56 34.24 -19.95 -21.10
N GLU A 57 35.02 -19.19 -21.87
CA GLU A 57 34.56 -17.90 -22.37
C GLU A 57 33.51 -18.08 -23.47
N SER A 58 32.38 -17.36 -23.36
CA SER A 58 31.21 -17.54 -24.23
C SER A 58 31.23 -16.71 -25.54
N ASN A 59 32.33 -16.03 -25.85
CA ASN A 59 32.31 -15.00 -26.91
C ASN A 59 32.55 -15.51 -28.33
N THR A 60 32.82 -16.80 -28.53
CA THR A 60 32.95 -17.39 -29.86
C THR A 60 32.30 -18.79 -29.90
N ALA A 61 31.85 -19.22 -31.10
CA ALA A 61 31.28 -20.55 -31.31
C ALA A 61 32.28 -21.69 -30.98
N ASP A 62 33.57 -21.37 -30.92
CA ASP A 62 34.64 -22.32 -30.62
C ASP A 62 35.01 -22.42 -29.12
N SER A 63 34.36 -21.66 -28.27
CA SER A 63 34.66 -21.61 -26.81
C SER A 63 34.00 -22.71 -25.98
N TYR A 64 33.25 -23.60 -26.60
CA TYR A 64 32.67 -24.76 -25.90
C TYR A 64 33.75 -25.85 -25.70
N ILE A 65 34.21 -25.97 -24.47
CA ILE A 65 35.14 -27.05 -24.11
C ILE A 65 34.35 -28.34 -23.96
N THR A 66 34.66 -29.35 -24.78
CA THR A 66 34.02 -30.66 -24.68
C THR A 66 34.48 -31.42 -23.44
N LYS A 67 33.69 -32.41 -23.01
CA LYS A 67 34.04 -33.27 -21.84
C LYS A 67 35.40 -33.94 -22.01
N GLU A 68 35.79 -34.31 -23.25
CA GLU A 68 37.12 -34.87 -23.58
C GLU A 68 38.24 -33.85 -23.39
N GLN A 69 38.05 -32.60 -23.78
CA GLN A 69 39.03 -31.53 -23.59
C GLN A 69 39.20 -31.22 -22.13
N ILE A 70 38.11 -31.22 -21.33
CA ILE A 70 38.15 -31.10 -19.87
C ILE A 70 39.01 -32.19 -19.26
N LEU A 71 38.81 -33.46 -19.63
CA LEU A 71 39.59 -34.60 -19.13
C LEU A 71 41.08 -34.49 -19.50
N LYS A 72 41.40 -33.99 -20.73
CA LYS A 72 42.77 -33.75 -21.19
C LYS A 72 43.44 -32.65 -20.40
N LEU A 73 42.75 -31.53 -20.10
CA LEU A 73 43.24 -30.46 -19.27
C LEU A 73 43.52 -30.91 -17.84
N GLN A 74 42.59 -31.70 -17.27
CA GLN A 74 42.75 -32.30 -15.95
C GLN A 74 43.95 -33.25 -15.89
N ALA A 75 44.19 -34.04 -16.93
CA ALA A 75 45.32 -34.96 -17.04
C ALA A 75 46.68 -34.26 -17.10
N VAL A 76 46.76 -33.02 -17.53
CA VAL A 76 47.97 -32.16 -17.55
C VAL A 76 48.05 -31.25 -16.33
N GLY A 77 47.19 -31.45 -15.31
CA GLY A 77 47.28 -30.72 -14.05
C GLY A 77 46.47 -29.46 -13.94
N TYR A 78 45.63 -29.11 -14.97
CA TYR A 78 44.75 -27.96 -14.88
C TYR A 78 43.43 -28.35 -14.17
N ASN A 79 43.13 -27.65 -13.08
CA ASN A 79 41.84 -27.80 -12.39
C ASN A 79 40.86 -26.74 -12.90
N ILE A 80 39.91 -27.12 -13.73
CA ILE A 80 38.93 -26.20 -14.32
C ILE A 80 38.10 -25.47 -13.25
N SER A 81 37.87 -26.11 -12.10
CA SER A 81 37.17 -25.52 -10.98
C SER A 81 37.94 -24.34 -10.36
N GLU A 82 39.26 -24.29 -10.48
CA GLU A 82 40.09 -23.20 -9.98
C GLU A 82 40.02 -21.95 -10.85
N GLY A 83 39.56 -22.06 -12.09
CA GLY A 83 39.33 -20.94 -13.01
C GLY A 83 38.02 -20.20 -12.79
N ILE A 84 37.18 -20.64 -11.86
CA ILE A 84 35.90 -19.98 -11.58
C ILE A 84 36.16 -18.73 -10.74
N LYS A 85 35.61 -17.60 -11.20
CA LYS A 85 35.58 -16.33 -10.48
C LYS A 85 34.13 -15.89 -10.37
N TYR A 86 33.77 -15.34 -9.24
CA TYR A 86 32.45 -14.73 -8.98
C TYR A 86 32.61 -13.23 -9.01
N ILE A 87 31.78 -12.57 -9.82
CA ILE A 87 31.77 -11.12 -9.98
C ILE A 87 30.40 -10.61 -9.56
N TYR A 88 30.40 -9.60 -8.73
CA TYR A 88 29.21 -9.00 -8.16
C TYR A 88 29.19 -7.53 -8.51
N LYS A 89 28.02 -7.03 -8.89
CA LYS A 89 27.75 -5.61 -8.97
C LYS A 89 27.15 -5.15 -7.67
N LEU A 90 27.76 -4.15 -7.05
CA LEU A 90 27.29 -3.53 -5.82
C LEU A 90 26.76 -2.13 -6.13
N ARG A 91 25.57 -1.82 -5.63
CA ARG A 91 25.02 -0.47 -5.57
C ARG A 91 25.45 0.19 -4.29
N VAL A 92 26.00 1.39 -4.36
CA VAL A 92 26.37 2.18 -3.20
C VAL A 92 25.12 2.69 -2.49
N MET A 93 25.07 2.50 -1.17
CA MET A 93 23.95 2.90 -0.32
C MET A 93 24.21 4.23 0.39
N ASP A 94 25.46 4.62 0.54
CA ASP A 94 25.92 5.89 1.10
C ASP A 94 26.08 6.97 0.00
N ASP A 95 26.59 8.13 0.37
CA ASP A 95 26.92 9.24 -0.54
C ASP A 95 28.43 9.55 -0.46
N PRO A 96 29.30 8.71 -1.08
CA PRO A 96 30.74 8.91 -1.03
C PRO A 96 31.16 10.14 -1.85
N ALA A 97 32.17 10.86 -1.36
CA ALA A 97 32.65 12.06 -2.03
C ALA A 97 33.40 11.78 -3.36
N PHE A 98 33.97 10.58 -3.51
CA PHE A 98 34.78 10.17 -4.66
C PHE A 98 34.35 8.75 -5.11
N ALA A 99 34.77 8.38 -6.32
CA ALA A 99 34.66 7.01 -6.79
C ALA A 99 35.41 6.05 -5.84
N ILE A 100 34.84 4.86 -5.62
CA ILE A 100 35.41 3.84 -4.74
C ILE A 100 36.77 3.39 -5.31
N GLU A 101 37.80 3.25 -4.46
CA GLU A 101 39.11 2.86 -4.91
C GLU A 101 39.17 1.38 -5.29
N ALA A 102 39.61 1.09 -6.52
CA ALA A 102 39.79 -0.30 -6.98
C ALA A 102 40.89 -0.98 -6.12
N GLY A 103 40.63 -2.24 -5.74
CA GLY A 103 41.51 -2.98 -4.82
C GLY A 103 41.06 -2.92 -3.35
N SER A 104 40.12 -2.05 -3.00
CA SER A 104 39.54 -1.99 -1.65
C SER A 104 39.00 -3.34 -1.20
N THR A 105 39.18 -3.65 0.09
CA THR A 105 38.61 -4.87 0.70
C THR A 105 37.13 -4.74 0.92
N VAL A 106 36.43 -5.87 0.92
CA VAL A 106 34.97 -5.89 1.09
C VAL A 106 34.62 -6.94 2.14
N ARG A 107 33.77 -6.58 3.09
CA ARG A 107 33.33 -7.44 4.18
C ARG A 107 31.82 -7.36 4.40
N LYS A 108 31.27 -8.30 5.17
CA LYS A 108 29.88 -8.23 5.62
C LYS A 108 29.71 -7.20 6.73
N PRO A 109 28.62 -6.45 6.75
CA PRO A 109 28.34 -5.49 7.82
C PRO A 109 27.94 -6.18 9.11
N LYS A 110 28.15 -5.50 10.24
CA LYS A 110 27.54 -5.82 11.53
C LYS A 110 26.22 -5.07 11.69
N PHE A 111 25.40 -5.50 12.63
CA PHE A 111 24.11 -4.89 12.90
C PHE A 111 24.18 -3.37 13.12
N ASP A 112 25.09 -2.89 13.95
CA ASP A 112 25.20 -1.46 14.27
C ASP A 112 25.57 -0.58 13.07
N GLU A 113 26.24 -1.14 12.06
CA GLU A 113 26.65 -0.44 10.85
C GLU A 113 25.47 -0.24 9.87
N ILE A 114 24.46 -1.10 9.95
CA ILE A 114 23.33 -1.11 8.98
C ILE A 114 21.95 -0.79 9.61
N LYS A 115 21.85 -0.80 10.93
CA LYS A 115 20.58 -0.60 11.64
C LYS A 115 19.85 0.68 11.25
N HIS A 116 20.58 1.74 10.91
CA HIS A 116 20.01 3.03 10.53
C HIS A 116 19.16 2.97 9.24
N LEU A 117 19.41 1.98 8.37
CA LEU A 117 18.59 1.78 7.17
C LEU A 117 17.21 1.18 7.49
N PHE A 118 17.13 0.36 8.54
CA PHE A 118 15.94 -0.46 8.79
C PHE A 118 15.11 0.04 9.97
N TYR A 119 15.74 0.73 10.93
CA TYR A 119 15.13 1.05 12.20
C TYR A 119 15.17 2.55 12.48
N SER A 120 14.06 3.23 12.20
CA SER A 120 13.87 4.66 12.47
C SER A 120 13.13 4.95 13.77
N GLY A 121 12.83 3.92 14.56
CA GLY A 121 12.07 4.04 15.81
C GLY A 121 12.20 2.81 16.70
N THR A 122 11.44 2.79 17.78
CA THR A 122 11.36 1.65 18.70
C THR A 122 10.39 0.60 18.18
N ILE A 123 10.54 -0.65 18.61
CA ILE A 123 9.66 -1.79 18.26
C ILE A 123 8.20 -1.46 18.60
N ASP A 124 7.95 -0.83 19.77
CA ASP A 124 6.60 -0.47 20.22
C ASP A 124 5.87 0.48 19.26
N LYS A 125 6.60 1.33 18.53
CA LYS A 125 6.07 2.30 17.56
C LYS A 125 6.14 1.80 16.12
N SER A 126 6.43 0.54 15.93
CA SER A 126 6.58 -0.06 14.59
C SER A 126 5.63 -1.22 14.39
N LEU A 127 5.26 -1.44 13.13
CA LEU A 127 4.52 -2.60 12.67
C LEU A 127 5.54 -3.70 12.30
N GLU A 128 5.37 -4.88 12.84
CA GLU A 128 6.23 -6.03 12.64
C GLU A 128 5.77 -6.80 11.39
N ILE A 129 6.21 -6.37 10.21
CA ILE A 129 5.64 -6.84 8.93
C ILE A 129 6.27 -8.14 8.43
N GLY A 130 7.55 -8.35 8.66
CA GLY A 130 8.26 -9.52 8.13
C GLY A 130 9.75 -9.49 8.41
N ILE A 131 10.52 -10.20 7.59
CA ILE A 131 11.99 -10.24 7.67
C ILE A 131 12.62 -9.65 6.41
N ILE A 132 13.82 -9.09 6.57
CA ILE A 132 14.67 -8.61 5.49
C ILE A 132 15.52 -9.76 5.02
N LYS A 133 15.30 -10.19 3.79
CA LYS A 133 15.96 -11.36 3.21
C LYS A 133 17.47 -11.18 3.06
N ASN A 134 18.17 -12.30 3.21
CA ASN A 134 19.62 -12.40 3.05
C ASN A 134 20.42 -11.61 4.12
N THR A 135 19.89 -11.52 5.33
CA THR A 135 20.50 -10.84 6.47
C THR A 135 20.88 -11.78 7.62
N GLU A 136 20.96 -13.10 7.39
CA GLU A 136 21.19 -14.12 8.43
C GLU A 136 22.53 -13.88 9.18
N GLU A 137 23.58 -13.47 8.45
CA GLU A 137 24.88 -13.18 9.08
C GLU A 137 24.82 -11.94 9.97
N ILE A 138 24.05 -10.93 9.56
CA ILE A 138 23.86 -9.71 10.34
C ILE A 138 22.97 -10.00 11.56
N TYR A 139 21.96 -10.87 11.40
CA TYR A 139 21.07 -11.30 12.49
C TYR A 139 21.83 -11.94 13.65
N LYS A 140 22.94 -12.66 13.37
CA LYS A 140 23.79 -13.24 14.43
C LYS A 140 24.37 -12.19 15.37
N THR A 141 24.58 -10.97 14.86
CA THR A 141 25.19 -9.86 15.61
C THR A 141 24.16 -8.88 16.18
N CYS A 142 22.86 -9.08 15.91
CA CYS A 142 21.83 -8.17 16.38
C CYS A 142 21.54 -8.37 17.88
N PRO A 143 21.11 -7.30 18.60
CA PRO A 143 20.67 -7.38 19.99
C PRO A 143 19.48 -8.34 20.18
N GLU A 144 19.35 -8.89 21.39
CA GLU A 144 18.28 -9.86 21.74
C GLU A 144 16.86 -9.28 21.56
N GLU A 145 16.70 -7.96 21.72
CA GLU A 145 15.42 -7.29 21.53
C GLU A 145 14.85 -7.39 20.10
N TYR A 146 15.70 -7.66 19.08
CA TYR A 146 15.28 -7.86 17.68
C TYR A 146 15.20 -9.33 17.27
N LYS A 147 15.45 -10.24 18.21
CA LYS A 147 15.44 -11.68 17.95
C LYS A 147 14.13 -12.32 18.37
N ASN A 148 13.75 -13.37 17.65
CA ASN A 148 12.58 -14.22 17.97
C ASN A 148 11.23 -13.45 18.05
N LEU A 149 11.12 -12.35 17.34
CA LEU A 149 9.89 -11.54 17.29
C LEU A 149 8.82 -12.18 16.42
N LEU A 150 9.23 -12.90 15.38
CA LEU A 150 8.35 -13.35 14.31
C LEU A 150 8.44 -14.87 14.06
N LYS A 151 7.32 -15.43 13.60
CA LYS A 151 7.28 -16.72 12.93
C LYS A 151 7.17 -16.51 11.43
N ILE A 152 7.93 -17.27 10.66
CA ILE A 152 8.01 -17.16 9.21
C ILE A 152 7.52 -18.45 8.58
N MET A 153 6.78 -18.33 7.49
CA MET A 153 6.40 -19.46 6.65
C MET A 153 7.28 -19.48 5.40
N ASP A 154 8.01 -20.59 5.20
CA ASP A 154 8.85 -20.76 4.02
C ASP A 154 8.03 -21.07 2.75
N SER A 155 8.70 -21.22 1.62
CA SER A 155 8.08 -21.58 0.33
C SER A 155 7.42 -22.97 0.33
N ASN A 156 7.82 -23.85 1.26
CA ASN A 156 7.30 -25.21 1.44
C ASN A 156 6.17 -25.27 2.49
N GLN A 157 5.65 -24.11 2.91
CA GLN A 157 4.62 -23.96 3.94
C GLN A 157 5.03 -24.47 5.35
N LYS A 158 6.33 -24.56 5.62
CA LYS A 158 6.83 -24.87 6.95
C LYS A 158 7.02 -23.59 7.75
N VAL A 159 6.59 -23.64 9.01
CA VAL A 159 6.76 -22.54 9.96
C VAL A 159 8.06 -22.74 10.74
N HIS A 160 8.86 -21.72 10.81
CA HIS A 160 10.10 -21.67 11.58
C HIS A 160 10.27 -20.32 12.29
N ASP A 161 11.20 -20.28 13.22
CA ASP A 161 11.57 -19.05 13.91
C ASP A 161 12.30 -18.07 12.96
N GLN A 162 12.34 -16.83 13.36
CA GLN A 162 13.08 -15.78 12.68
C GLN A 162 14.58 -16.09 12.70
N GLU A 163 15.22 -16.05 11.52
CA GLU A 163 16.66 -16.22 11.34
C GLU A 163 17.32 -15.05 10.59
N GLU A 164 16.54 -14.05 10.22
CA GLU A 164 16.93 -12.84 9.49
C GLU A 164 16.43 -11.59 10.23
N LEU A 165 16.95 -10.41 9.89
CA LEU A 165 16.54 -9.16 10.53
C LEU A 165 15.04 -8.90 10.34
N VAL A 166 14.36 -8.48 11.39
CA VAL A 166 12.95 -8.08 11.31
C VAL A 166 12.81 -6.80 10.47
N TYR A 167 11.79 -6.73 9.63
CA TYR A 167 11.39 -5.49 9.00
C TYR A 167 10.34 -4.78 9.86
N LEU A 168 10.74 -3.65 10.39
CA LEU A 168 9.91 -2.79 11.26
C LEU A 168 9.48 -1.55 10.49
N PHE A 169 8.18 -1.40 10.27
CA PHE A 169 7.62 -0.20 9.66
C PHE A 169 7.15 0.76 10.75
N ASN A 170 7.88 1.85 10.95
CA ASN A 170 7.47 2.90 11.87
C ASN A 170 6.28 3.69 11.28
N TYR A 171 5.06 3.39 11.74
CA TYR A 171 3.85 4.02 11.21
C TYR A 171 3.70 5.52 11.59
N TYR A 172 4.44 6.03 12.57
CA TYR A 172 4.52 7.47 12.83
C TYR A 172 5.20 8.23 11.69
N ASN A 173 6.07 7.58 10.92
CA ASN A 173 6.69 8.18 9.75
C ASN A 173 5.69 8.48 8.63
N MET A 174 4.46 7.94 8.69
CA MET A 174 3.39 8.30 7.76
C MET A 174 2.98 9.78 7.84
N ILE A 175 3.38 10.50 8.89
CA ILE A 175 3.22 11.95 8.99
C ILE A 175 4.11 12.67 7.97
N GLU A 176 5.32 12.16 7.70
CA GLU A 176 6.25 12.71 6.71
C GLU A 176 6.15 12.00 5.36
N TYR A 177 6.05 10.69 5.40
CA TYR A 177 5.99 9.78 4.24
C TYR A 177 4.64 9.06 4.21
N PRO A 178 3.56 9.76 3.76
CA PRO A 178 2.20 9.27 3.89
C PRO A 178 1.90 8.12 2.93
N HIS A 179 0.88 7.36 3.30
CA HIS A 179 0.20 6.37 2.47
C HIS A 179 1.05 5.16 2.08
N ILE A 180 0.37 4.03 1.97
CA ILE A 180 0.95 2.74 1.62
C ILE A 180 0.25 2.18 0.39
N GLY A 181 1.02 1.68 -0.58
CA GLY A 181 0.55 0.86 -1.68
C GLY A 181 0.94 -0.60 -1.47
N ILE A 182 0.05 -1.54 -1.77
CA ILE A 182 0.31 -2.99 -1.71
C ILE A 182 -0.10 -3.60 -3.05
N PHE A 183 0.87 -3.95 -3.87
CA PHE A 183 0.65 -4.37 -5.25
C PHE A 183 1.14 -5.79 -5.49
N GLY A 184 0.37 -6.57 -6.23
CA GLY A 184 0.74 -7.94 -6.56
C GLY A 184 -0.34 -8.69 -7.31
N GLY A 185 0.05 -9.54 -8.24
CA GLY A 185 -0.86 -10.37 -9.02
C GLY A 185 -1.63 -11.39 -8.17
N SER A 186 -2.59 -12.08 -8.78
CA SER A 186 -3.33 -13.15 -8.12
C SER A 186 -2.38 -14.24 -7.60
N GLY A 187 -2.60 -14.71 -6.37
CA GLY A 187 -1.79 -15.74 -5.73
C GLY A 187 -0.35 -15.32 -5.40
N SER A 188 -0.02 -14.03 -5.40
CA SER A 188 1.32 -13.52 -5.04
C SER A 188 1.56 -13.40 -3.53
N GLY A 189 0.50 -13.41 -2.73
CA GLY A 189 0.55 -13.14 -1.29
C GLY A 189 0.08 -11.72 -0.92
N LYS A 190 -0.39 -10.89 -1.88
CA LYS A 190 -0.88 -9.52 -1.66
C LYS A 190 -1.91 -9.44 -0.52
N SER A 191 -3.00 -10.20 -0.61
CA SER A 191 -4.07 -10.18 0.41
C SER A 191 -3.59 -10.70 1.76
N TYR A 192 -2.64 -11.63 1.76
CA TYR A 192 -1.98 -12.09 2.97
C TYR A 192 -1.11 -11.00 3.61
N GLY A 193 -0.32 -10.29 2.81
CA GLY A 193 0.47 -9.15 3.28
C GLY A 193 -0.42 -8.00 3.79
N LEU A 194 -1.53 -7.72 3.12
CA LEU A 194 -2.52 -6.74 3.59
C LEU A 194 -3.10 -7.14 4.95
N ARG A 195 -3.44 -8.43 5.13
CA ARG A 195 -3.89 -8.98 6.42
C ARG A 195 -2.88 -8.72 7.53
N VAL A 196 -1.59 -9.00 7.30
CA VAL A 196 -0.51 -8.77 8.27
C VAL A 196 -0.43 -7.28 8.67
N VAL A 197 -0.54 -6.37 7.70
CA VAL A 197 -0.56 -4.92 7.99
C VAL A 197 -1.76 -4.54 8.85
N ILE A 198 -2.95 -5.07 8.55
CA ILE A 198 -4.17 -4.79 9.34
C ILE A 198 -4.05 -5.38 10.76
N GLU A 199 -3.51 -6.59 10.92
CA GLU A 199 -3.25 -7.20 12.24
C GLU A 199 -2.34 -6.31 13.10
N GLU A 200 -1.28 -5.78 12.51
CA GLU A 200 -0.38 -4.87 13.23
C GLU A 200 -1.05 -3.54 13.59
N LEU A 201 -1.90 -2.98 12.72
CA LEU A 201 -2.71 -1.80 13.06
C LEU A 201 -3.67 -2.08 14.20
N MET A 202 -4.35 -3.25 14.21
CA MET A 202 -5.21 -3.70 15.31
C MET A 202 -4.42 -3.88 16.62
N LYS A 203 -3.24 -4.51 16.55
CA LYS A 203 -2.33 -4.69 17.69
C LYS A 203 -1.95 -3.36 18.34
N LYS A 204 -1.77 -2.32 17.54
CA LYS A 204 -1.46 -0.95 18.00
C LYS A 204 -2.70 -0.09 18.25
N SER A 205 -3.91 -0.65 18.14
CA SER A 205 -5.20 0.07 18.31
C SER A 205 -5.30 1.33 17.43
N VAL A 206 -4.81 1.25 16.19
CA VAL A 206 -4.93 2.32 15.22
C VAL A 206 -6.31 2.27 14.57
N PRO A 207 -7.17 3.29 14.73
CA PRO A 207 -8.49 3.32 14.12
C PRO A 207 -8.40 3.10 12.61
N THR A 208 -9.05 2.07 12.10
CA THR A 208 -8.89 1.65 10.72
C THR A 208 -10.24 1.31 10.08
N ILE A 209 -10.46 1.77 8.85
CA ILE A 209 -11.57 1.34 8.01
C ILE A 209 -11.03 0.44 6.92
N VAL A 210 -11.64 -0.71 6.70
CA VAL A 210 -11.25 -1.66 5.64
C VAL A 210 -12.44 -1.90 4.72
N PHE A 211 -12.32 -1.55 3.45
CA PHE A 211 -13.28 -1.91 2.41
C PHE A 211 -12.89 -3.24 1.79
N ASP A 212 -13.69 -4.29 2.06
CA ASP A 212 -13.43 -5.68 1.69
C ASP A 212 -14.48 -6.20 0.69
N PRO A 213 -14.26 -6.02 -0.62
CA PRO A 213 -15.24 -6.44 -1.64
C PRO A 213 -15.34 -7.97 -1.80
N HIS A 214 -14.36 -8.71 -1.30
CA HIS A 214 -14.33 -10.17 -1.45
C HIS A 214 -14.75 -10.93 -0.19
N ASN A 215 -15.07 -10.23 0.90
CA ASN A 215 -15.41 -10.80 2.21
C ASN A 215 -14.33 -11.77 2.73
N GLN A 216 -13.05 -11.46 2.46
CA GLN A 216 -11.92 -12.31 2.82
C GLN A 216 -11.21 -11.84 4.10
N MET A 217 -11.47 -10.63 4.55
CA MET A 217 -10.86 -10.05 5.75
C MET A 217 -11.64 -10.47 6.99
N VAL A 218 -11.53 -11.77 7.32
CA VAL A 218 -12.08 -12.35 8.55
C VAL A 218 -10.91 -12.73 9.42
N PHE A 219 -10.78 -12.10 10.59
CA PHE A 219 -9.65 -12.29 11.51
C PHE A 219 -10.03 -13.28 12.60
N LYS A 220 -9.97 -14.57 12.28
CA LYS A 220 -10.15 -15.65 13.26
C LYS A 220 -8.79 -16.03 13.84
N ASP A 221 -8.73 -16.21 15.14
CA ASP A 221 -7.49 -16.61 15.78
C ASP A 221 -7.01 -17.95 15.27
N ARG A 222 -5.70 -18.04 15.02
CA ARG A 222 -5.07 -19.34 14.77
C ARG A 222 -4.90 -20.06 16.09
N THR A 223 -5.26 -21.32 16.12
CA THR A 223 -4.97 -22.27 17.22
C THR A 223 -3.49 -22.71 17.28
N LEU A 224 -2.57 -21.86 16.87
CA LEU A 224 -1.14 -22.10 17.05
C LEU A 224 -0.75 -21.64 18.45
N GLU A 225 -0.29 -22.54 19.26
CA GLU A 225 -0.02 -22.46 20.72
C GLU A 225 0.86 -21.28 21.19
N ASN A 226 1.31 -20.36 20.33
CA ASN A 226 2.34 -19.38 20.71
C ASN A 226 2.08 -17.94 20.35
N TYR A 227 0.92 -17.54 19.84
CA TYR A 227 0.76 -16.14 19.48
C TYR A 227 0.16 -15.28 20.59
N GLY A 228 -0.67 -15.81 21.48
CA GLY A 228 -1.19 -15.12 22.67
C GLY A 228 -1.91 -13.77 22.43
N ILE A 229 -2.22 -13.44 21.17
CA ILE A 229 -2.85 -12.19 20.79
C ILE A 229 -4.31 -12.46 20.46
N ASP A 230 -5.20 -11.87 21.25
CA ASP A 230 -6.66 -11.89 21.02
C ASP A 230 -7.07 -10.65 20.23
N PHE A 231 -7.67 -10.86 19.07
CA PHE A 231 -8.21 -9.80 18.23
C PHE A 231 -9.72 -9.66 18.32
N SER A 232 -10.43 -10.47 19.12
CA SER A 232 -11.90 -10.56 19.13
C SER A 232 -12.59 -9.22 19.44
N ASP A 233 -11.98 -8.37 20.25
CA ASP A 233 -12.48 -7.05 20.62
C ASP A 233 -11.86 -5.90 19.79
N LYS A 234 -10.92 -6.20 18.88
CA LYS A 234 -10.16 -5.21 18.12
C LYS A 234 -10.80 -4.82 16.78
N PHE A 235 -11.77 -5.58 16.32
CA PHE A 235 -12.44 -5.29 15.04
C PHE A 235 -13.94 -5.54 15.08
N GLU A 236 -14.64 -4.93 14.15
CA GLU A 236 -16.05 -5.16 13.86
C GLU A 236 -16.22 -5.41 12.36
N VAL A 237 -17.04 -6.40 12.01
CA VAL A 237 -17.42 -6.67 10.61
C VAL A 237 -18.85 -6.16 10.42
N LEU A 238 -19.02 -5.21 9.50
CA LEU A 238 -20.30 -4.56 9.23
C LEU A 238 -20.63 -4.68 7.75
N LYS A 239 -21.86 -5.08 7.44
CA LYS A 239 -22.34 -5.26 6.07
C LYS A 239 -23.23 -4.11 5.64
N VAL A 240 -22.90 -3.48 4.52
CA VAL A 240 -23.63 -2.35 3.97
C VAL A 240 -25.03 -2.80 3.51
N GLY A 241 -26.05 -2.06 3.95
CA GLY A 241 -27.46 -2.37 3.66
C GLY A 241 -28.12 -3.34 4.65
N GLU A 242 -27.35 -3.92 5.59
CA GLU A 242 -27.85 -4.77 6.67
C GLU A 242 -27.52 -4.16 8.05
N ASP A 243 -26.23 -4.12 8.39
CA ASP A 243 -25.76 -3.60 9.68
C ASP A 243 -25.39 -2.13 9.62
N LEU A 244 -25.02 -1.67 8.44
CA LEU A 244 -24.41 -0.37 8.19
C LEU A 244 -25.12 0.37 7.06
N GLY A 245 -25.51 1.61 7.34
CA GLY A 245 -26.15 2.48 6.37
C GLY A 245 -25.93 3.94 6.69
N ILE A 246 -26.62 4.79 5.97
CA ILE A 246 -26.51 6.25 6.07
C ILE A 246 -27.79 6.77 6.74
N ASN A 247 -27.64 7.49 7.84
CA ASN A 247 -28.77 8.21 8.43
C ASN A 247 -29.03 9.48 7.61
N PHE A 248 -30.17 9.51 6.91
CA PHE A 248 -30.48 10.59 5.97
C PHE A 248 -30.48 11.98 6.63
N PRO A 249 -31.06 12.20 7.82
CA PRO A 249 -31.02 13.49 8.51
C PRO A 249 -29.63 14.03 8.85
N ASP A 250 -28.61 13.15 8.95
CA ASP A 250 -27.25 13.55 9.28
C ASP A 250 -26.48 14.08 8.05
N LEU A 251 -27.04 13.91 6.85
CA LEU A 251 -26.41 14.36 5.62
C LEU A 251 -26.49 15.87 5.48
N ASN A 252 -25.36 16.47 5.15
CA ASN A 252 -25.37 17.83 4.65
C ASN A 252 -25.56 17.86 3.12
N ARG A 253 -25.79 19.07 2.57
CA ARG A 253 -26.03 19.26 1.15
C ARG A 253 -24.93 18.69 0.24
N TYR A 254 -23.67 18.78 0.65
CA TYR A 254 -22.54 18.31 -0.16
C TYR A 254 -22.41 16.79 -0.14
N GLU A 255 -22.72 16.15 0.98
CA GLU A 255 -22.76 14.70 1.09
C GLU A 255 -23.90 14.11 0.28
N LEU A 256 -25.07 14.75 0.33
CA LEU A 256 -26.25 14.28 -0.43
C LEU A 256 -26.02 14.42 -1.95
N ILE A 257 -25.48 15.54 -2.44
CA ILE A 257 -25.17 15.69 -3.87
C ILE A 257 -24.11 14.67 -4.31
N SER A 258 -23.10 14.41 -3.48
CA SER A 258 -22.07 13.41 -3.75
C SER A 258 -22.68 12.00 -3.85
N LEU A 259 -23.63 11.66 -3.00
CA LEU A 259 -24.36 10.39 -3.08
C LEU A 259 -25.21 10.28 -4.36
N ILE A 260 -25.90 11.36 -4.75
CA ILE A 260 -26.69 11.42 -5.99
C ILE A 260 -25.76 11.24 -7.22
N GLU A 261 -24.58 11.84 -7.20
CA GLU A 261 -23.56 11.71 -8.26
C GLU A 261 -23.08 10.26 -8.45
N THR A 262 -23.13 9.42 -7.43
CA THR A 262 -22.80 7.98 -7.58
C THR A 262 -23.75 7.25 -8.53
N GLN A 263 -24.96 7.78 -8.75
CA GLN A 263 -25.98 7.22 -9.65
C GLN A 263 -25.88 7.77 -11.09
N GLY A 264 -24.87 8.59 -11.36
CA GLY A 264 -24.56 9.19 -12.66
C GLY A 264 -24.15 10.64 -12.51
N GLU A 265 -23.19 11.06 -13.32
CA GLU A 265 -22.64 12.43 -13.29
C GLU A 265 -23.74 13.49 -13.37
N LEU A 266 -23.63 14.54 -12.56
CA LEU A 266 -24.53 15.69 -12.58
C LEU A 266 -23.94 16.78 -13.47
N THR A 267 -24.74 17.25 -14.43
CA THR A 267 -24.41 18.43 -15.22
C THR A 267 -24.48 19.69 -14.35
N GLU A 268 -23.83 20.76 -14.79
CA GLU A 268 -23.87 22.05 -14.08
C GLU A 268 -25.31 22.54 -13.86
N SER A 269 -26.21 22.35 -14.85
CA SER A 269 -27.62 22.72 -14.72
C SER A 269 -28.35 21.89 -13.63
N MET A 270 -28.00 20.60 -13.49
CA MET A 270 -28.56 19.76 -12.43
C MET A 270 -28.06 20.17 -11.05
N LYS A 271 -26.76 20.51 -10.93
CA LYS A 271 -26.17 21.03 -9.69
C LYS A 271 -26.81 22.36 -9.29
N SER A 272 -26.92 23.29 -10.23
CA SER A 272 -27.55 24.58 -9.98
C SER A 272 -29.03 24.45 -9.55
N ALA A 273 -29.78 23.55 -10.18
CA ALA A 273 -31.16 23.28 -9.78
C ALA A 273 -31.26 22.72 -8.35
N TYR A 274 -30.37 21.78 -8.01
CA TYR A 274 -30.31 21.20 -6.68
C TYR A 274 -29.89 22.23 -5.62
N GLU A 275 -28.84 23.02 -5.88
CA GLU A 275 -28.34 24.06 -4.97
C GLU A 275 -29.38 25.16 -4.74
N ALA A 276 -30.06 25.60 -5.79
CA ALA A 276 -31.11 26.62 -5.68
C ALA A 276 -32.26 26.19 -4.75
N ILE A 277 -32.59 24.89 -4.74
CA ILE A 277 -33.61 24.33 -3.83
C ILE A 277 -33.09 24.33 -2.40
N LEU A 278 -31.84 23.85 -2.17
CA LEU A 278 -31.28 23.72 -0.83
C LEU A 278 -30.81 25.01 -0.19
N ASP A 279 -30.48 26.04 -0.98
CA ASP A 279 -30.10 27.36 -0.44
C ASP A 279 -31.31 28.08 0.17
N LYS A 280 -32.51 27.80 -0.32
CA LYS A 280 -33.75 28.40 0.20
C LYS A 280 -34.41 27.62 1.31
N ASP A 281 -34.23 26.30 1.32
CA ASP A 281 -34.76 25.42 2.35
C ASP A 281 -33.62 24.57 2.92
N SER A 282 -33.39 24.64 4.21
CA SER A 282 -32.51 23.69 4.89
C SER A 282 -33.07 22.27 4.70
N ILE A 283 -32.19 21.28 4.56
CA ILE A 283 -32.60 19.86 4.55
C ILE A 283 -33.11 19.53 5.96
N THR A 284 -34.36 19.82 6.21
CA THR A 284 -35.06 19.53 7.47
C THR A 284 -35.93 18.29 7.37
N GLN A 285 -35.83 17.56 6.25
CA GLN A 285 -36.68 16.41 6.01
C GLN A 285 -36.25 15.24 6.90
N SER A 286 -37.23 14.64 7.56
CA SER A 286 -37.01 13.55 8.52
C SER A 286 -36.58 12.23 7.87
N SER A 287 -36.73 12.10 6.56
CA SER A 287 -36.40 10.86 5.82
C SER A 287 -36.11 11.13 4.34
N ALA A 288 -35.40 10.19 3.72
CA ALA A 288 -35.11 10.23 2.29
C ALA A 288 -36.37 10.20 1.40
N ASN A 289 -37.41 9.49 1.82
CA ASN A 289 -38.71 9.48 1.12
C ASN A 289 -39.39 10.86 1.19
N ALA A 290 -39.43 11.48 2.36
CA ALA A 290 -39.99 12.83 2.50
C ALA A 290 -39.25 13.85 1.65
N PHE A 291 -37.93 13.71 1.49
CA PHE A 291 -37.15 14.56 0.59
C PHE A 291 -37.48 14.31 -0.89
N LEU A 292 -37.69 13.05 -1.28
CA LEU A 292 -38.16 12.73 -2.65
C LEU A 292 -39.51 13.36 -2.94
N ASP A 293 -40.47 13.24 -2.03
CA ASP A 293 -41.78 13.85 -2.15
C ASP A 293 -41.72 15.36 -2.28
N TYR A 294 -40.84 15.99 -1.51
CA TYR A 294 -40.58 17.42 -1.58
C TYR A 294 -40.04 17.83 -2.97
N LEU A 295 -39.02 17.18 -3.52
CA LEU A 295 -38.49 17.46 -4.85
C LEU A 295 -39.54 17.20 -5.94
N THR A 296 -40.37 16.16 -5.80
CA THR A 296 -41.39 15.81 -6.75
C THR A 296 -42.52 16.84 -6.76
N THR A 297 -42.93 17.37 -5.61
CA THR A 297 -43.92 18.45 -5.50
C THR A 297 -43.42 19.71 -6.15
N ILE A 298 -42.14 20.12 -5.94
CA ILE A 298 -41.56 21.27 -6.65
C ILE A 298 -41.58 21.02 -8.16
N SER A 299 -41.12 19.87 -8.61
CA SER A 299 -41.12 19.54 -10.06
C SER A 299 -42.46 19.61 -10.70
N LYS A 300 -43.52 19.18 -9.99
CA LYS A 300 -44.90 19.24 -10.44
C LYS A 300 -45.41 20.69 -10.55
N ALA A 301 -45.24 21.52 -9.51
CA ALA A 301 -45.59 22.95 -9.52
C ALA A 301 -44.94 23.70 -10.69
N LEU A 302 -43.64 23.43 -10.94
CA LEU A 302 -42.91 24.01 -12.06
C LEU A 302 -43.40 23.54 -13.43
N SER A 303 -43.83 22.29 -13.55
CA SER A 303 -44.36 21.73 -14.80
C SER A 303 -45.73 22.26 -15.12
N ASP A 304 -46.61 22.35 -14.11
CA ASP A 304 -47.99 22.82 -14.26
C ASP A 304 -48.08 24.35 -14.46
N LYS A 305 -46.98 25.06 -14.13
CA LYS A 305 -46.89 26.55 -14.19
C LYS A 305 -47.95 27.25 -13.35
N GLU A 306 -48.38 26.63 -12.31
CA GLU A 306 -49.39 27.16 -11.40
C GLU A 306 -48.86 27.08 -9.96
N ASP A 307 -49.17 28.14 -9.19
CA ASP A 307 -48.91 28.12 -7.76
C ASP A 307 -50.03 27.36 -7.06
N ASP A 308 -49.66 26.35 -6.31
CA ASP A 308 -50.50 25.73 -5.33
C ASP A 308 -50.36 26.42 -3.95
N ALA A 309 -50.96 25.84 -2.94
CA ALA A 309 -50.85 26.34 -1.56
C ALA A 309 -49.41 26.40 -1.01
N THR A 310 -48.42 25.88 -1.74
CA THR A 310 -47.00 25.85 -1.33
C THR A 310 -46.19 27.07 -1.82
N GLY A 311 -46.61 27.75 -2.87
CA GLY A 311 -45.90 28.88 -3.49
C GLY A 311 -44.60 28.44 -4.19
N TYR A 312 -44.43 27.20 -4.54
CA TYR A 312 -43.16 26.68 -5.11
C TYR A 312 -42.93 27.16 -6.53
N TYR A 313 -43.95 27.42 -7.34
CA TYR A 313 -43.81 27.97 -8.68
C TYR A 313 -43.20 29.35 -8.62
N GLU A 314 -43.81 30.27 -7.85
CA GLU A 314 -43.28 31.61 -7.67
C GLU A 314 -41.83 31.64 -7.16
N ARG A 315 -41.50 30.72 -6.24
CA ARG A 315 -40.22 30.63 -5.58
C ARG A 315 -39.09 30.09 -6.46
N PHE A 316 -39.36 29.12 -7.33
CA PHE A 316 -38.34 28.35 -8.04
C PHE A 316 -38.37 28.48 -9.56
N SER A 317 -39.43 29.03 -10.18
CA SER A 317 -39.62 29.05 -11.64
C SER A 317 -38.47 29.73 -12.42
N GLN A 318 -37.83 30.76 -11.84
CA GLN A 318 -36.71 31.43 -12.45
C GLN A 318 -35.32 30.84 -12.11
N LEU A 319 -35.25 29.95 -11.15
CA LEU A 319 -34.01 29.41 -10.62
C LEU A 319 -33.75 27.97 -11.04
N VAL A 320 -34.80 27.22 -11.29
CA VAL A 320 -34.73 25.77 -11.46
C VAL A 320 -35.29 25.35 -12.82
N ASN A 321 -34.46 24.70 -13.61
CA ASN A 321 -34.91 24.05 -14.84
C ASN A 321 -35.59 22.73 -14.52
N VAL A 322 -36.82 22.53 -15.00
CA VAL A 322 -37.69 21.36 -14.71
C VAL A 322 -37.01 20.04 -15.15
N ASP A 323 -36.46 20.00 -16.36
CA ASP A 323 -35.82 18.79 -16.89
C ASP A 323 -34.63 18.39 -16.08
N SER A 324 -33.83 19.38 -15.62
CA SER A 324 -32.68 19.18 -14.75
C SER A 324 -33.11 18.63 -13.38
N LEU A 325 -34.16 19.19 -12.77
CA LEU A 325 -34.72 18.70 -11.52
C LEU A 325 -35.24 17.27 -11.65
N GLN A 326 -35.99 16.97 -12.72
CA GLN A 326 -36.47 15.61 -12.99
C GLN A 326 -35.31 14.62 -13.17
N ALA A 327 -34.18 15.04 -13.76
CA ALA A 327 -33.00 14.21 -13.87
C ALA A 327 -32.34 13.94 -12.52
N VAL A 328 -32.32 14.91 -11.60
CA VAL A 328 -31.88 14.71 -10.20
C VAL A 328 -32.82 13.76 -9.47
N ILE A 329 -34.13 13.93 -9.57
CA ILE A 329 -35.14 13.06 -8.98
C ILE A 329 -34.95 11.62 -9.44
N ARG A 330 -34.73 11.38 -10.73
CA ARG A 330 -34.49 10.01 -11.25
C ARG A 330 -33.25 9.36 -10.63
N ARG A 331 -32.17 10.13 -10.41
CA ARG A 331 -30.96 9.61 -9.75
C ARG A 331 -31.19 9.35 -8.27
N PHE A 332 -31.89 10.24 -7.60
CA PHE A 332 -32.23 10.07 -6.19
C PHE A 332 -33.15 8.86 -5.97
N ASN A 333 -34.13 8.62 -6.84
CA ASN A 333 -34.92 7.41 -6.82
C ASN A 333 -34.10 6.12 -6.96
N ARG A 334 -33.10 6.12 -7.85
CA ARG A 334 -32.16 4.97 -7.95
C ARG A 334 -31.37 4.77 -6.67
N LEU A 335 -30.99 5.84 -5.97
CA LEU A 335 -30.30 5.78 -4.70
C LEU A 335 -31.21 5.21 -3.60
N LEU A 336 -32.46 5.63 -3.53
CA LEU A 336 -33.43 5.09 -2.58
C LEU A 336 -33.64 3.57 -2.72
N ASN A 337 -33.61 3.06 -3.94
CA ASN A 337 -33.78 1.64 -4.22
C ASN A 337 -32.53 0.79 -3.88
N THR A 338 -31.54 1.33 -3.19
CA THR A 338 -30.33 0.61 -2.80
C THR A 338 -30.31 0.18 -1.33
N ASP A 339 -31.36 0.47 -0.57
CA ASP A 339 -31.44 0.19 0.88
C ASP A 339 -30.27 0.78 1.71
N ILE A 340 -29.62 1.84 1.19
CA ILE A 340 -28.45 2.46 1.84
C ILE A 340 -28.86 3.31 3.05
N PHE A 341 -30.10 3.81 3.10
CA PHE A 341 -30.56 4.70 4.16
C PHE A 341 -31.08 3.93 5.38
N LEU A 342 -30.16 3.71 6.34
CA LEU A 342 -30.45 3.06 7.62
C LEU A 342 -29.93 3.94 8.75
N ASN A 343 -30.60 3.93 9.90
CA ASN A 343 -30.22 4.73 11.06
C ASN A 343 -29.04 4.10 11.86
N THR A 344 -28.02 3.62 11.17
CA THR A 344 -26.92 2.84 11.77
C THR A 344 -25.53 3.43 11.51
N SER A 345 -25.44 4.62 10.90
CA SER A 345 -24.17 5.27 10.56
C SER A 345 -23.27 5.54 11.77
N GLN A 346 -23.82 5.68 12.95
CA GLN A 346 -23.10 5.97 14.20
C GLN A 346 -22.14 4.84 14.62
N LYS A 347 -22.49 3.58 14.33
CA LYS A 347 -21.66 2.41 14.68
C LYS A 347 -20.22 2.52 14.14
N LEU A 348 -20.06 2.98 12.88
CA LEU A 348 -18.74 3.21 12.31
C LEU A 348 -17.92 4.21 13.12
N PHE A 349 -18.51 5.36 13.44
CA PHE A 349 -17.79 6.44 14.10
C PHE A 349 -17.46 6.12 15.56
N GLU A 350 -18.33 5.40 16.26
CA GLU A 350 -18.10 4.92 17.63
C GLU A 350 -16.95 3.91 17.67
N ALA A 351 -16.98 2.89 16.81
CA ALA A 351 -15.91 1.90 16.73
C ALA A 351 -14.54 2.53 16.41
N LEU A 352 -14.49 3.54 15.53
CA LEU A 352 -13.26 4.27 15.25
C LEU A 352 -12.78 5.10 16.45
N LYS A 353 -13.68 5.73 17.21
CA LYS A 353 -13.32 6.45 18.44
C LYS A 353 -12.75 5.51 19.51
N ASP A 354 -13.19 4.26 19.52
CA ASP A 354 -12.71 3.20 20.42
C ASP A 354 -11.38 2.57 19.95
N GLY A 355 -10.80 3.05 18.84
CA GLY A 355 -9.53 2.53 18.31
C GLY A 355 -9.65 1.20 17.58
N LYS A 356 -10.86 0.81 17.18
CA LYS A 356 -11.12 -0.46 16.48
C LYS A 356 -10.89 -0.37 14.98
N THR A 357 -10.72 -1.55 14.38
CA THR A 357 -10.77 -1.74 12.93
C THR A 357 -12.19 -2.09 12.51
N VAL A 358 -12.77 -1.32 11.58
CA VAL A 358 -14.11 -1.61 11.03
C VAL A 358 -13.95 -2.17 9.61
N ILE A 359 -14.36 -3.43 9.45
CA ILE A 359 -14.33 -4.14 8.17
C ILE A 359 -15.70 -3.99 7.52
N ILE A 360 -15.74 -3.30 6.38
CA ILE A 360 -16.96 -2.99 5.66
C ILE A 360 -17.09 -3.96 4.48
N GLN A 361 -18.12 -4.76 4.51
CA GLN A 361 -18.41 -5.78 3.51
C GLN A 361 -19.71 -5.49 2.75
N GLY A 362 -19.82 -6.02 1.55
CA GLY A 362 -20.99 -5.85 0.69
C GLY A 362 -20.67 -6.10 -0.78
N THR A 363 -21.68 -5.92 -1.63
CA THR A 363 -21.42 -5.95 -3.07
C THR A 363 -20.59 -4.75 -3.50
N GLN A 364 -19.80 -4.87 -4.57
CA GLN A 364 -18.95 -3.78 -5.05
C GLN A 364 -19.71 -2.46 -5.26
N LYS A 365 -20.95 -2.54 -5.76
CA LYS A 365 -21.81 -1.37 -5.95
C LYS A 365 -22.16 -0.69 -4.63
N MET A 366 -22.53 -1.47 -3.61
CA MET A 366 -22.87 -0.95 -2.28
C MET A 366 -21.63 -0.40 -1.57
N LEU A 367 -20.48 -1.05 -1.72
CA LEU A 367 -19.22 -0.58 -1.17
C LEU A 367 -18.80 0.75 -1.79
N ASN A 368 -18.88 0.90 -3.11
CA ASN A 368 -18.55 2.17 -3.78
C ASN A 368 -19.47 3.31 -3.33
N LEU A 369 -20.76 3.01 -3.18
CA LEU A 369 -21.76 3.95 -2.71
C LEU A 369 -21.46 4.37 -1.25
N TYR A 370 -21.29 3.40 -0.36
CA TYR A 370 -21.01 3.68 1.05
C TYR A 370 -19.64 4.34 1.25
N ALA A 371 -18.62 3.94 0.47
CA ALA A 371 -17.28 4.54 0.53
C ALA A 371 -17.32 6.04 0.20
N SER A 372 -18.14 6.47 -0.78
CA SER A 372 -18.28 7.89 -1.12
C SER A 372 -18.78 8.73 0.07
N TYR A 373 -19.62 8.15 0.91
CA TYR A 373 -20.09 8.76 2.16
C TYR A 373 -19.07 8.64 3.29
N ALA A 374 -18.66 7.41 3.63
CA ALA A 374 -17.85 7.14 4.81
C ALA A 374 -16.49 7.84 4.76
N VAL A 375 -15.81 7.77 3.59
CA VAL A 375 -14.50 8.40 3.38
C VAL A 375 -14.61 9.92 3.51
N ASN A 376 -15.61 10.52 2.87
CA ASN A 376 -15.84 11.96 2.95
C ASN A 376 -16.19 12.41 4.38
N SER A 377 -17.12 11.71 5.04
CA SER A 377 -17.57 12.05 6.39
C SER A 377 -16.45 11.93 7.42
N CYS A 378 -15.65 10.85 7.37
CA CYS A 378 -14.50 10.68 8.26
C CYS A 378 -13.44 11.77 8.01
N TYR A 379 -13.09 12.04 6.75
CA TYR A 379 -12.12 13.07 6.40
C TYR A 379 -12.57 14.45 6.89
N ARG A 380 -13.84 14.83 6.66
CA ARG A 380 -14.40 16.09 7.12
C ARG A 380 -14.50 16.21 8.64
N LYS A 381 -14.92 15.15 9.35
CA LYS A 381 -14.95 15.14 10.82
C LYS A 381 -13.54 15.38 11.37
N ARG A 382 -12.54 14.69 10.82
CA ARG A 382 -11.15 14.85 11.24
C ARG A 382 -10.61 16.25 10.93
N ARG A 383 -10.86 16.76 9.71
CA ARG A 383 -10.47 18.11 9.30
C ARG A 383 -11.09 19.19 10.20
N ARG A 384 -12.39 19.12 10.43
CA ARG A 384 -13.08 20.09 11.34
C ARG A 384 -12.52 20.09 12.76
N TYR A 385 -12.13 18.93 13.26
CA TYR A 385 -11.48 18.82 14.57
C TYR A 385 -10.08 19.46 14.56
N VAL A 386 -9.25 19.16 13.56
CA VAL A 386 -7.89 19.71 13.46
C VAL A 386 -7.89 21.22 13.22
N ASP A 387 -8.81 21.71 12.38
CA ASP A 387 -8.99 23.14 12.08
C ASP A 387 -9.71 23.89 13.24
N ALA A 388 -9.91 23.26 14.39
CA ALA A 388 -10.61 23.82 15.57
C ALA A 388 -12.03 24.35 15.28
N MET A 389 -12.70 23.82 14.25
CA MET A 389 -14.10 24.17 13.92
C MET A 389 -15.11 23.41 14.79
N THR A 390 -14.68 22.44 15.56
CA THR A 390 -15.48 21.67 16.51
C THR A 390 -14.60 21.20 17.67
N SER A 391 -15.18 21.08 18.85
CA SER A 391 -14.55 20.47 20.02
C SER A 391 -14.74 18.95 20.04
N GLU A 392 -15.57 18.40 19.16
CA GLU A 392 -15.81 16.96 19.09
C GLU A 392 -14.56 16.25 18.55
N TYR A 393 -13.94 15.45 19.43
CA TYR A 393 -12.77 14.65 19.06
C TYR A 393 -13.09 13.64 17.95
N PHE A 394 -12.22 13.58 16.96
CA PHE A 394 -12.21 12.50 15.97
C PHE A 394 -10.77 11.99 15.78
N PRO A 395 -10.52 10.66 15.81
CA PRO A 395 -9.17 10.12 15.85
C PRO A 395 -8.41 10.27 14.51
N ILE A 396 -7.09 10.07 14.58
CA ILE A 396 -6.27 9.75 13.40
C ILE A 396 -6.76 8.39 12.86
N ILE A 397 -6.89 8.26 11.55
CA ILE A 397 -7.46 7.06 10.93
C ILE A 397 -6.64 6.57 9.74
N CYS A 398 -6.62 5.24 9.57
CA CYS A 398 -6.19 4.58 8.34
C CYS A 398 -7.41 4.12 7.54
N MET A 399 -7.39 4.31 6.23
CA MET A 399 -8.41 3.86 5.31
C MET A 399 -7.80 2.86 4.33
N VAL A 400 -8.24 1.62 4.41
CA VAL A 400 -7.73 0.49 3.64
C VAL A 400 -8.72 0.13 2.55
N PHE A 401 -8.25 0.04 1.32
CA PHE A 401 -9.05 -0.38 0.18
C PHE A 401 -8.44 -1.62 -0.43
N ASP A 402 -9.08 -2.78 -0.26
CA ASP A 402 -8.73 -3.94 -1.08
C ASP A 402 -9.34 -3.80 -2.47
N GLU A 403 -8.63 -4.26 -3.49
CA GLU A 403 -8.93 -4.00 -4.91
C GLU A 403 -9.21 -2.51 -5.21
N ALA A 404 -8.29 -1.64 -4.75
CA ALA A 404 -8.41 -0.18 -4.79
C ALA A 404 -8.73 0.37 -6.18
N HIS A 405 -8.38 -0.34 -7.26
CA HIS A 405 -8.74 0.06 -8.62
C HIS A 405 -10.26 0.14 -8.85
N ASN A 406 -11.08 -0.52 -8.01
CA ASN A 406 -12.54 -0.41 -8.06
C ASN A 406 -13.07 0.87 -7.41
N PHE A 407 -12.26 1.58 -6.61
CA PHE A 407 -12.64 2.80 -5.89
C PHE A 407 -11.98 4.05 -6.48
N CYS A 408 -10.75 3.92 -6.95
CA CYS A 408 -9.95 5.04 -7.49
C CYS A 408 -9.27 4.71 -8.82
N GLY A 409 -9.93 3.91 -9.67
CA GLY A 409 -9.44 3.56 -11.00
C GLY A 409 -9.33 4.77 -11.93
N SER A 410 -8.36 4.72 -12.85
CA SER A 410 -8.12 5.77 -13.86
C SER A 410 -9.28 5.94 -14.83
N ASP A 411 -9.97 4.85 -15.15
CA ASP A 411 -11.03 4.79 -16.16
C ASP A 411 -12.41 5.23 -15.65
N GLN A 412 -12.53 5.51 -14.35
CA GLN A 412 -13.79 5.85 -13.71
C GLN A 412 -13.76 7.25 -13.10
N ILE A 413 -14.66 8.12 -13.54
CA ILE A 413 -14.96 9.37 -12.83
C ILE A 413 -15.95 9.02 -11.73
N SER A 414 -15.48 8.94 -10.49
CA SER A 414 -16.34 8.65 -9.33
C SER A 414 -16.08 9.65 -8.21
N VAL A 415 -17.08 9.83 -7.38
CA VAL A 415 -16.98 10.66 -6.16
C VAL A 415 -15.89 10.12 -5.23
N THR A 416 -15.87 8.81 -5.04
CA THR A 416 -14.87 8.13 -4.19
C THR A 416 -13.44 8.38 -4.68
N ARG A 417 -13.20 8.28 -5.99
CA ARG A 417 -11.89 8.59 -6.60
C ARG A 417 -11.45 10.01 -6.29
N ARG A 418 -12.34 10.99 -6.44
CA ARG A 418 -12.03 12.41 -6.17
C ARG A 418 -11.61 12.61 -4.71
N ILE A 419 -12.34 12.03 -3.77
CA ILE A 419 -12.05 12.16 -2.34
C ILE A 419 -10.75 11.41 -1.97
N ILE A 420 -10.53 10.20 -2.48
CA ILE A 420 -9.27 9.46 -2.28
C ILE A 420 -8.09 10.27 -2.79
N LYS A 421 -8.20 10.89 -3.96
CA LYS A 421 -7.16 11.77 -4.51
C LYS A 421 -6.89 12.98 -3.61
N GLU A 422 -7.91 13.63 -3.09
CA GLU A 422 -7.76 14.75 -2.14
C GLU A 422 -7.05 14.29 -0.86
N ILE A 423 -7.45 13.15 -0.30
CA ILE A 423 -6.79 12.58 0.88
C ILE A 423 -5.34 12.20 0.58
N ALA A 424 -5.05 11.63 -0.58
CA ALA A 424 -3.69 11.32 -0.99
C ALA A 424 -2.79 12.56 -0.98
N GLN A 425 -3.29 13.71 -1.40
CA GLN A 425 -2.54 14.95 -1.47
C GLN A 425 -2.46 15.71 -0.14
N GLU A 426 -3.51 15.69 0.67
CA GLU A 426 -3.64 16.55 1.84
C GLU A 426 -3.89 15.80 3.16
N GLY A 427 -4.24 14.52 3.11
CA GLY A 427 -4.69 13.74 4.27
C GLY A 427 -3.70 13.73 5.42
N ARG A 428 -2.39 13.75 5.13
CA ARG A 428 -1.34 13.76 6.16
C ARG A 428 -1.46 14.93 7.14
N LYS A 429 -1.88 16.10 6.66
CA LYS A 429 -2.08 17.31 7.49
C LYS A 429 -3.12 17.09 8.58
N TYR A 430 -4.07 16.21 8.31
CA TYR A 430 -5.19 15.90 9.17
C TYR A 430 -5.06 14.54 9.87
N GLY A 431 -3.98 13.79 9.60
CA GLY A 431 -3.80 12.44 10.14
C GLY A 431 -4.78 11.42 9.55
N VAL A 432 -5.08 11.54 8.26
CA VAL A 432 -5.87 10.57 7.49
C VAL A 432 -4.97 9.90 6.47
N PHE A 433 -4.78 8.58 6.61
CA PHE A 433 -3.84 7.81 5.82
C PHE A 433 -4.55 6.76 4.97
N LEU A 434 -4.00 6.52 3.77
CA LEU A 434 -4.50 5.53 2.83
C LEU A 434 -3.59 4.30 2.80
N ILE A 435 -4.20 3.13 2.71
CA ILE A 435 -3.54 1.86 2.38
C ILE A 435 -4.30 1.28 1.18
N LEU A 436 -3.69 1.32 0.00
CA LEU A 436 -4.31 0.91 -1.25
C LEU A 436 -3.72 -0.42 -1.72
N ALA A 437 -4.52 -1.49 -1.68
CA ALA A 437 -4.12 -2.79 -2.21
C ALA A 437 -4.76 -3.05 -3.58
N SER A 438 -3.99 -3.49 -4.56
CA SER A 438 -4.51 -3.78 -5.90
C SER A 438 -3.68 -4.84 -6.64
N GLN A 439 -4.36 -5.65 -7.44
CA GLN A 439 -3.70 -6.54 -8.39
C GLN A 439 -3.20 -5.80 -9.63
N ARG A 440 -3.70 -4.59 -9.88
CA ARG A 440 -3.44 -3.80 -11.08
C ARG A 440 -3.03 -2.38 -10.68
N MET A 441 -1.72 -2.18 -10.48
CA MET A 441 -1.18 -0.86 -10.13
C MET A 441 -1.48 0.17 -11.22
N ALA A 442 -1.27 -0.20 -12.48
CA ALA A 442 -1.49 0.66 -13.65
C ALA A 442 -2.96 1.10 -13.82
N ALA A 443 -3.92 0.43 -13.17
CA ALA A 443 -5.33 0.80 -13.24
C ALA A 443 -5.74 1.88 -12.22
N ILE A 444 -4.90 2.17 -11.23
CA ILE A 444 -5.15 3.24 -10.24
C ILE A 444 -4.78 4.61 -10.84
N GLU A 445 -5.45 5.64 -10.39
CA GLU A 445 -5.18 7.03 -10.79
C GLU A 445 -3.74 7.43 -10.42
N GLN A 446 -3.00 7.93 -11.41
CA GLN A 446 -1.56 8.14 -11.32
C GLN A 446 -1.16 9.14 -10.23
N THR A 447 -1.91 10.23 -10.07
CA THR A 447 -1.63 11.20 -9.01
C THR A 447 -1.72 10.57 -7.62
N THR A 448 -2.67 9.65 -7.43
CA THR A 448 -2.85 8.91 -6.17
C THR A 448 -1.67 7.98 -5.93
N ILE A 449 -1.20 7.22 -6.96
CA ILE A 449 -0.05 6.32 -6.83
C ILE A 449 1.22 7.09 -6.45
N ALA A 450 1.43 8.26 -7.06
CA ALA A 450 2.60 9.11 -6.80
C ALA A 450 2.68 9.61 -5.35
N GLN A 451 1.55 9.66 -4.63
CA GLN A 451 1.50 10.06 -3.22
C GLN A 451 1.71 8.90 -2.23
N LEU A 452 1.78 7.66 -2.72
CA LEU A 452 2.05 6.51 -1.86
C LEU A 452 3.55 6.43 -1.57
N SER A 453 3.97 6.85 -0.39
CA SER A 453 5.40 6.95 -0.04
C SER A 453 6.05 5.58 0.24
N THR A 454 5.26 4.58 0.61
CA THR A 454 5.74 3.20 0.79
C THR A 454 4.96 2.27 -0.13
N LYS A 455 5.65 1.45 -0.91
CA LYS A 455 5.04 0.51 -1.84
C LYS A 455 5.59 -0.90 -1.62
N PHE A 456 4.70 -1.82 -1.28
CA PHE A 456 4.97 -3.25 -1.17
C PHE A 456 4.66 -3.90 -2.52
N ILE A 457 5.67 -4.42 -3.20
CA ILE A 457 5.55 -4.98 -4.54
C ILE A 457 5.79 -6.49 -4.47
N PHE A 458 4.70 -7.24 -4.47
CA PHE A 458 4.70 -8.70 -4.58
C PHE A 458 4.91 -9.15 -6.03
N ARG A 459 4.86 -10.45 -6.30
CA ARG A 459 4.99 -11.00 -7.65
C ARG A 459 3.99 -10.38 -8.62
N ILE A 460 4.52 -9.77 -9.69
CA ILE A 460 3.77 -9.18 -10.81
C ILE A 460 4.46 -9.58 -12.11
N SER A 461 3.66 -9.92 -13.15
CA SER A 461 4.15 -10.34 -14.46
C SER A 461 3.57 -9.54 -15.63
N THR A 462 2.56 -8.70 -15.39
CA THR A 462 1.89 -7.91 -16.44
C THR A 462 2.76 -6.74 -16.86
N GLU A 463 3.04 -6.59 -18.16
CA GLU A 463 3.94 -5.56 -18.69
C GLU A 463 3.54 -4.13 -18.28
N LYS A 464 2.25 -3.80 -18.37
CA LYS A 464 1.73 -2.49 -17.98
C LYS A 464 1.99 -2.16 -16.50
N ASP A 465 1.86 -3.16 -15.62
CA ASP A 465 2.12 -2.97 -14.21
C ASP A 465 3.63 -2.89 -13.93
N LEU A 466 4.47 -3.65 -14.65
CA LEU A 466 5.93 -3.53 -14.58
C LEU A 466 6.42 -2.15 -15.01
N GLU A 467 5.81 -1.56 -16.04
CA GLU A 467 6.10 -0.18 -16.45
C GLU A 467 5.68 0.85 -15.40
N ALA A 468 4.50 0.67 -14.78
CA ALA A 468 4.04 1.54 -13.69
C ALA A 468 4.98 1.44 -12.49
N ILE A 469 5.40 0.24 -12.11
CA ILE A 469 6.37 0.02 -11.01
C ILE A 469 7.69 0.72 -11.33
N ARG A 470 8.22 0.59 -12.55
CA ARG A 470 9.46 1.25 -12.96
C ARG A 470 9.41 2.78 -12.82
N LYS A 471 8.25 3.37 -13.05
CA LYS A 471 8.07 4.83 -12.96
C LYS A 471 7.87 5.33 -11.53
N GLU A 472 7.27 4.51 -10.69
CA GLU A 472 6.73 4.93 -9.39
C GLU A 472 7.48 4.31 -8.20
N THR A 473 8.59 3.61 -8.43
CA THR A 473 9.41 2.99 -7.38
C THR A 473 10.90 3.13 -7.69
N ASP A 474 11.73 2.89 -6.66
CA ASP A 474 13.19 2.90 -6.77
C ASP A 474 13.78 1.52 -7.14
N LEU A 475 12.94 0.60 -7.64
CA LEU A 475 13.41 -0.73 -8.06
C LEU A 475 14.38 -0.61 -9.24
N SER A 476 15.53 -1.25 -9.12
CA SER A 476 16.49 -1.40 -10.20
C SER A 476 15.92 -2.24 -11.35
N SER A 477 16.53 -2.15 -12.53
CA SER A 477 16.15 -2.97 -13.69
C SER A 477 16.22 -4.47 -13.39
N GLU A 478 17.18 -4.90 -12.58
CA GLU A 478 17.39 -6.27 -12.16
C GLU A 478 16.30 -6.75 -11.20
N GLU A 479 15.92 -5.91 -10.23
CA GLU A 479 14.83 -6.19 -9.31
C GLU A 479 13.49 -6.31 -10.05
N ILE A 480 13.24 -5.42 -11.03
CA ILE A 480 12.03 -5.50 -11.89
C ILE A 480 12.00 -6.80 -12.68
N ARG A 481 13.13 -7.26 -13.24
CA ARG A 481 13.21 -8.55 -13.94
C ARG A 481 12.93 -9.74 -13.04
N ARG A 482 13.15 -9.62 -11.74
CA ARG A 482 12.87 -10.67 -10.75
C ARG A 482 11.43 -10.72 -10.30
N LEU A 483 10.66 -9.63 -10.43
CA LEU A 483 9.27 -9.55 -9.96
C LEU A 483 8.38 -10.70 -10.42
N PRO A 484 8.42 -11.18 -11.71
CA PRO A 484 7.61 -12.30 -12.16
C PRO A 484 7.92 -13.64 -11.47
N TYR A 485 9.10 -13.76 -10.88
CA TYR A 485 9.64 -15.00 -10.34
C TYR A 485 9.69 -15.03 -8.80
N LEU A 486 9.17 -14.01 -8.13
CA LEU A 486 9.12 -13.98 -6.67
C LEU A 486 8.28 -15.13 -6.13
N SER A 487 8.74 -15.72 -5.04
CA SER A 487 7.97 -16.70 -4.28
C SER A 487 6.80 -16.03 -3.56
N ASN A 488 5.76 -16.80 -3.25
CA ASN A 488 4.63 -16.31 -2.47
C ASN A 488 5.11 -15.78 -1.12
N GLY A 489 4.70 -14.57 -0.77
CA GLY A 489 5.09 -13.89 0.45
C GLY A 489 6.42 -13.14 0.38
N ASP A 490 7.22 -13.31 -0.68
CA ASP A 490 8.37 -12.45 -0.95
C ASP A 490 7.89 -11.13 -1.56
N VAL A 491 8.52 -10.03 -1.16
CA VAL A 491 8.10 -8.68 -1.52
C VAL A 491 9.29 -7.74 -1.65
N PHE A 492 9.28 -6.88 -2.66
CA PHE A 492 10.14 -5.70 -2.68
C PHE A 492 9.40 -4.53 -2.03
N ILE A 493 10.08 -3.79 -1.17
CA ILE A 493 9.54 -2.63 -0.47
C ILE A 493 10.32 -1.42 -0.91
N SER A 494 9.67 -0.55 -1.71
CA SER A 494 10.17 0.78 -2.05
C SER A 494 9.63 1.75 -1.03
N GLN A 495 10.52 2.47 -0.36
CA GLN A 495 10.19 3.36 0.74
C GLN A 495 10.91 4.69 0.58
N ALA A 496 10.16 5.78 0.37
CA ALA A 496 10.70 7.12 0.14
C ALA A 496 11.63 7.63 1.26
N GLN A 497 11.38 7.21 2.49
CA GLN A 497 12.24 7.55 3.64
C GLN A 497 13.66 7.01 3.50
N ILE A 498 13.81 5.80 2.98
CA ILE A 498 15.13 5.15 2.81
C ILE A 498 15.74 5.54 1.46
N GLY A 499 14.91 5.93 0.48
CA GLY A 499 15.31 6.21 -0.90
C GLY A 499 15.86 4.99 -1.64
N LYS A 500 15.59 3.78 -1.14
CA LYS A 500 16.14 2.51 -1.66
C LYS A 500 15.15 1.37 -1.41
N THR A 501 15.29 0.31 -2.20
CA THR A 501 14.42 -0.86 -2.12
C THR A 501 14.97 -1.90 -1.16
N LEU A 502 14.09 -2.49 -0.36
CA LEU A 502 14.37 -3.65 0.49
C LEU A 502 13.75 -4.90 -0.09
N PHE A 503 14.43 -6.04 0.02
CA PHE A 503 13.87 -7.33 -0.30
C PHE A 503 13.47 -8.05 1.00
N ALA A 504 12.19 -8.35 1.15
CA ALA A 504 11.63 -8.87 2.39
C ALA A 504 10.74 -10.10 2.16
N ARG A 505 10.44 -10.81 3.24
CA ARG A 505 9.38 -11.82 3.30
C ARG A 505 8.40 -11.47 4.41
N ILE A 506 7.12 -11.50 4.09
CA ILE A 506 6.05 -11.24 5.05
C ILE A 506 6.01 -12.34 6.12
N ARG A 507 5.80 -11.94 7.39
CA ARG A 507 5.66 -12.87 8.52
C ARG A 507 4.43 -13.78 8.40
N LEU A 508 4.40 -14.82 9.20
CA LEU A 508 3.17 -15.59 9.37
C LEU A 508 2.09 -14.71 10.01
N ALA A 509 0.89 -14.67 9.41
CA ALA A 509 -0.25 -13.95 9.97
C ALA A 509 -0.68 -14.58 11.30
N TYR A 510 -1.11 -13.78 12.26
CA TYR A 510 -1.63 -14.27 13.55
C TYR A 510 -3.01 -14.90 13.42
N THR A 511 -3.78 -14.49 12.42
CA THR A 511 -5.15 -14.93 12.17
C THR A 511 -5.29 -15.72 10.87
N THR A 512 -6.42 -16.38 10.69
CA THR A 512 -6.76 -17.14 9.47
C THR A 512 -7.81 -16.42 8.63
#